data_ece1dfca3dc18598fcf8443f8dfa0a15
#
_entry.id   ece1dfca3dc18598fcf8443f8dfa0a15
#
_cell.length_a   1.000
_cell.length_b   1.000
_cell.length_c   1.000
_cell.angle_alpha   90.00
_cell.angle_beta   90.00
_cell.angle_gamma   90.00
#
_symmetry.space_group_name_H-M   'P 1'
#
loop_
_entity.id
_entity.type
_entity.pdbx_description
1 polymer ?
#
loop_
_entity_poly.entity_id
_entity_poly.type
_entity_poly.pdbx_seq_one_letter_code
_entity_poly.pdbx_strand_id
1 'polypeptide(L)'
;MNFWDLLTSVNIQGFIEEAFSKRLDALQVSTRLAKEGFSNEERSAIMDYMALVPKFREKFFGDQDGKGKFLLCDRLALEQSTAKDIGHWKANLWPAEGSVNDLCCGMGGDSLFLPQNLKVTGIDLDEDRLAMYRYNMQALGKSVSTLCADVREVARANDSASSPIADFFTIDPARRAIEGENQRDLRNLTPTLEEAVEISKHYKGGMAKLPPGYPPAEIPDGTEIIYIGGHSDCRELLVLFGSLAKNPDTVRAVIVDKSGNTVAEWSRARDRSTETLDDDLQEKLDRNDSLEGKDRTYRTATSKSDLPLGEISPFISEPAPVLIRSHLFNAAALACAPNAHLISEGIAYVASSEPLPAPGFACYEVLAHAEIATGAVRAMLKEHNIGKITLKLRGVKLDPDAEIKRLKPKGKNSAILFYTRAYGEKIAILAQRKF
;
A
#
# COMPACT_ATOMS: atom_id res chain seq x y z
N MET A 1 36.11 -8.65 6.19
CA MET A 1 35.14 -7.64 6.72
C MET A 1 33.77 -8.08 6.24
N ASN A 2 32.80 -8.22 7.14
CA ASN A 2 31.44 -8.52 6.70
C ASN A 2 30.93 -7.35 5.85
N PHE A 3 30.08 -7.61 4.86
CA PHE A 3 29.49 -6.61 3.97
C PHE A 3 28.84 -5.44 4.75
N TRP A 4 28.14 -5.75 5.82
CA TRP A 4 27.50 -4.73 6.68
C TRP A 4 28.52 -3.87 7.43
N ASP A 5 29.61 -4.45 7.91
CA ASP A 5 30.69 -3.70 8.59
C ASP A 5 31.33 -2.67 7.64
N LEU A 6 31.45 -3.02 6.36
CA LEU A 6 31.94 -2.10 5.34
C LEU A 6 31.01 -0.89 5.21
N LEU A 7 29.71 -1.11 5.03
CA LEU A 7 28.73 -0.03 4.81
C LEU A 7 28.50 0.86 6.04
N THR A 8 28.73 0.33 7.24
CA THR A 8 28.60 1.09 8.50
C THR A 8 29.85 1.89 8.85
N SER A 9 30.95 1.68 8.15
CA SER A 9 32.18 2.42 8.41
C SER A 9 31.98 3.91 8.17
N VAL A 10 32.51 4.75 9.08
CA VAL A 10 32.46 6.22 8.99
C VAL A 10 33.06 6.73 7.68
N ASN A 11 34.09 6.05 7.19
CA ASN A 11 34.78 6.41 5.94
C ASN A 11 33.85 6.23 4.72
N ILE A 12 33.10 5.13 4.64
CA ILE A 12 32.17 4.88 3.52
C ILE A 12 30.99 5.81 3.57
N GLN A 13 30.42 6.04 4.75
CA GLN A 13 29.32 7.00 4.90
C GLN A 13 29.72 8.42 4.54
N GLY A 14 30.93 8.85 4.98
CA GLY A 14 31.52 10.13 4.59
C GLY A 14 31.76 10.24 3.08
N PHE A 15 32.26 9.16 2.47
CA PHE A 15 32.47 9.09 1.02
C PHE A 15 31.13 9.22 0.25
N ILE A 16 30.08 8.53 0.71
CA ILE A 16 28.74 8.60 0.09
C ILE A 16 28.18 10.03 0.15
N GLU A 17 28.28 10.70 1.30
CA GLU A 17 27.85 12.10 1.42
C GLU A 17 28.64 13.03 0.51
N GLU A 18 29.94 12.86 0.43
CA GLU A 18 30.78 13.64 -0.47
C GLU A 18 30.42 13.41 -1.94
N ALA A 19 30.19 12.12 -2.32
CA ALA A 19 29.81 11.78 -3.68
C ALA A 19 28.48 12.43 -4.09
N PHE A 20 27.47 12.43 -3.20
CA PHE A 20 26.21 13.12 -3.44
C PHE A 20 26.35 14.63 -3.51
N SER A 21 27.14 15.23 -2.59
CA SER A 21 27.35 16.69 -2.58
C SER A 21 28.05 17.18 -3.85
N LYS A 22 28.99 16.40 -4.38
CA LYS A 22 29.73 16.69 -5.62
C LYS A 22 29.02 16.18 -6.87
N ARG A 23 27.87 15.52 -6.76
CA ARG A 23 27.10 14.93 -7.87
C ARG A 23 27.95 14.03 -8.76
N LEU A 24 28.77 13.18 -8.15
CA LEU A 24 29.63 12.26 -8.89
C LEU A 24 28.76 11.23 -9.63
N ASP A 25 29.13 10.95 -10.87
CA ASP A 25 28.53 9.86 -11.64
C ASP A 25 29.08 8.48 -11.20
N ALA A 26 28.44 7.41 -11.70
CA ALA A 26 28.81 6.03 -11.33
C ALA A 26 30.27 5.69 -11.69
N LEU A 27 30.81 6.21 -12.79
CA LEU A 27 32.17 5.96 -13.21
C LEU A 27 33.16 6.66 -12.30
N GLN A 28 32.90 7.91 -11.93
CA GLN A 28 33.68 8.70 -11.00
C GLN A 28 33.74 8.06 -9.60
N VAL A 29 32.55 7.59 -9.11
CA VAL A 29 32.45 6.84 -7.85
C VAL A 29 33.30 5.58 -7.89
N SER A 30 33.08 4.72 -8.89
CA SER A 30 33.82 3.46 -9.04
C SER A 30 35.35 3.69 -9.14
N THR A 31 35.77 4.73 -9.89
CA THR A 31 37.20 5.07 -10.05
C THR A 31 37.83 5.53 -8.73
N ARG A 32 37.13 6.33 -7.92
CA ARG A 32 37.61 6.78 -6.62
C ARG A 32 37.77 5.62 -5.64
N LEU A 33 36.71 4.78 -5.53
CA LEU A 33 36.76 3.58 -4.68
C LEU A 33 37.89 2.63 -5.07
N ALA A 34 38.19 2.48 -6.38
CA ALA A 34 39.34 1.70 -6.84
C ALA A 34 40.68 2.28 -6.39
N LYS A 35 40.84 3.62 -6.40
CA LYS A 35 42.03 4.29 -5.90
C LYS A 35 42.22 4.15 -4.39
N GLU A 36 41.14 4.01 -3.65
CA GLU A 36 41.11 3.76 -2.21
C GLU A 36 41.35 2.27 -1.85
N GLY A 37 41.53 1.39 -2.86
CA GLY A 37 41.90 -0.01 -2.70
C GLY A 37 40.72 -0.99 -2.59
N PHE A 38 39.50 -0.56 -2.80
CA PHE A 38 38.33 -1.46 -2.77
C PHE A 38 38.31 -2.41 -3.97
N SER A 39 38.02 -3.68 -3.71
CA SER A 39 37.83 -4.72 -4.72
C SER A 39 36.63 -4.41 -5.63
N ASN A 40 36.53 -5.13 -6.74
CA ASN A 40 35.37 -4.99 -7.65
C ASN A 40 34.05 -5.30 -6.95
N GLU A 41 34.02 -6.32 -6.10
CA GLU A 41 32.85 -6.75 -5.35
C GLU A 41 32.42 -5.70 -4.32
N GLU A 42 33.38 -5.17 -3.54
CA GLU A 42 33.11 -4.10 -2.56
C GLU A 42 32.61 -2.83 -3.24
N ARG A 43 33.20 -2.46 -4.39
CA ARG A 43 32.74 -1.28 -5.16
C ARG A 43 31.30 -1.45 -5.67
N SER A 44 30.97 -2.62 -6.21
CA SER A 44 29.61 -2.93 -6.64
C SER A 44 28.64 -2.80 -5.48
N ALA A 45 28.97 -3.41 -4.36
CA ALA A 45 28.17 -3.38 -3.14
C ALA A 45 27.93 -1.96 -2.60
N ILE A 46 28.99 -1.13 -2.54
CA ILE A 46 28.86 0.27 -2.13
C ILE A 46 27.97 1.06 -3.09
N MET A 47 28.13 0.86 -4.41
CA MET A 47 27.33 1.55 -5.41
C MET A 47 25.86 1.12 -5.37
N ASP A 48 25.58 -0.17 -5.18
CA ASP A 48 24.21 -0.67 -5.00
C ASP A 48 23.54 -0.06 -3.76
N TYR A 49 24.29 -0.01 -2.64
CA TYR A 49 23.81 0.65 -1.43
C TYR A 49 23.59 2.15 -1.63
N MET A 50 24.52 2.85 -2.30
CA MET A 50 24.34 4.27 -2.63
C MET A 50 23.05 4.54 -3.40
N ALA A 51 22.64 3.64 -4.28
CA ALA A 51 21.38 3.76 -5.02
C ALA A 51 20.12 3.62 -4.13
N LEU A 52 20.25 3.01 -2.95
CA LEU A 52 19.17 2.89 -1.96
C LEU A 52 19.09 4.11 -1.03
N VAL A 53 20.22 4.80 -0.78
CA VAL A 53 20.29 5.91 0.18
C VAL A 53 19.22 7.00 -0.06
N PRO A 54 19.03 7.56 -1.26
CA PRO A 54 17.98 8.55 -1.51
C PRO A 54 16.58 8.00 -1.23
N LYS A 55 16.35 6.73 -1.60
CA LYS A 55 15.04 6.08 -1.48
C LYS A 55 14.65 5.85 -0.02
N PHE A 56 15.56 5.34 0.83
CA PHE A 56 15.24 5.17 2.23
C PHE A 56 15.14 6.51 2.98
N ARG A 57 15.92 7.51 2.57
CA ARG A 57 15.82 8.86 3.15
C ARG A 57 14.45 9.47 2.88
N GLU A 58 13.97 9.42 1.64
CA GLU A 58 12.62 9.84 1.30
C GLU A 58 11.56 9.06 2.09
N LYS A 59 11.67 7.72 2.08
CA LYS A 59 10.67 6.83 2.67
C LYS A 59 10.52 6.98 4.19
N PHE A 60 11.62 7.12 4.92
CA PHE A 60 11.61 7.10 6.40
C PHE A 60 11.78 8.48 7.04
N PHE A 61 12.37 9.44 6.36
CA PHE A 61 12.66 10.76 6.94
C PHE A 61 12.01 11.91 6.16
N GLY A 62 11.70 11.73 4.87
CA GLY A 62 11.33 12.80 3.94
C GLY A 62 12.54 13.60 3.48
N ASP A 63 12.35 14.47 2.48
CA ASP A 63 13.44 15.09 1.70
C ASP A 63 14.45 15.93 2.54
N GLN A 64 14.02 16.50 3.66
CA GLN A 64 14.86 17.44 4.43
C GLN A 64 15.52 16.82 5.68
N ASP A 65 14.92 15.80 6.27
CA ASP A 65 15.38 15.24 7.55
C ASP A 65 16.35 14.05 7.41
N GLY A 66 16.53 13.56 6.20
CA GLY A 66 17.33 12.35 5.93
C GLY A 66 18.82 12.58 5.68
N LYS A 67 19.27 13.84 5.53
CA LYS A 67 20.69 14.14 5.24
C LYS A 67 21.58 13.68 6.41
N GLY A 68 22.65 12.96 6.08
CA GLY A 68 23.56 12.40 7.07
C GLY A 68 23.05 11.16 7.81
N LYS A 69 21.81 10.73 7.57
CA LYS A 69 21.27 9.51 8.18
C LYS A 69 21.50 8.32 7.26
N PHE A 70 21.93 7.22 7.86
CA PHE A 70 22.17 5.95 7.18
C PHE A 70 21.45 4.83 7.90
N LEU A 71 20.72 4.02 7.11
CA LEU A 71 20.08 2.80 7.57
C LEU A 71 20.57 1.64 6.73
N LEU A 72 20.83 0.50 7.34
CA LEU A 72 21.12 -0.73 6.62
C LEU A 72 19.83 -1.32 6.04
N CYS A 73 19.82 -1.53 4.76
CA CYS A 73 18.72 -2.20 4.06
C CYS A 73 19.23 -2.82 2.75
N ASP A 74 18.60 -3.88 2.34
CA ASP A 74 18.61 -4.33 0.96
C ASP A 74 17.38 -3.77 0.21
N ARG A 75 17.36 -3.99 -1.10
CA ARG A 75 16.26 -3.50 -1.96
C ARG A 75 14.89 -4.04 -1.55
N LEU A 76 14.81 -5.34 -1.27
CA LEU A 76 13.55 -6.00 -0.93
C LEU A 76 13.02 -5.51 0.41
N ALA A 77 13.88 -5.45 1.43
CA ALA A 77 13.52 -4.94 2.75
C ALA A 77 13.05 -3.49 2.68
N LEU A 78 13.70 -2.64 1.86
CA LEU A 78 13.28 -1.27 1.66
C LEU A 78 11.92 -1.17 0.97
N GLU A 79 11.68 -1.96 -0.08
CA GLU A 79 10.40 -1.93 -0.82
C GLU A 79 9.22 -2.37 0.07
N GLN A 80 9.41 -3.39 0.91
CA GLN A 80 8.37 -3.98 1.76
C GLN A 80 8.15 -3.24 3.10
N SER A 81 9.11 -2.46 3.57
CA SER A 81 8.99 -1.77 4.86
C SER A 81 7.92 -0.68 4.85
N THR A 82 7.35 -0.42 6.03
CA THR A 82 6.36 0.64 6.28
C THR A 82 6.94 2.03 5.98
N ALA A 83 6.20 2.87 5.28
CA ALA A 83 6.60 4.25 5.00
C ALA A 83 6.32 5.17 6.20
N LYS A 84 7.05 6.31 6.28
CA LYS A 84 7.00 7.28 7.39
C LYS A 84 5.58 7.68 7.79
N ASP A 85 4.75 8.06 6.85
CA ASP A 85 3.40 8.53 7.11
C ASP A 85 2.51 7.44 7.70
N ILE A 86 2.57 6.22 7.17
CA ILE A 86 1.85 5.07 7.74
C ILE A 86 2.42 4.70 9.11
N GLY A 87 3.75 4.71 9.26
CA GLY A 87 4.42 4.41 10.52
C GLY A 87 4.02 5.39 11.65
N HIS A 88 3.98 6.69 11.36
CA HIS A 88 3.54 7.70 12.32
C HIS A 88 2.06 7.54 12.68
N TRP A 89 1.21 7.19 11.73
CA TRP A 89 -0.18 6.91 12.02
C TRP A 89 -0.32 5.67 12.91
N LYS A 90 0.39 4.58 12.59
CA LYS A 90 0.41 3.33 13.38
C LYS A 90 0.89 3.55 14.81
N ALA A 91 1.81 4.50 15.02
CA ALA A 91 2.29 4.83 16.37
C ALA A 91 1.16 5.18 17.36
N ASN A 92 0.06 5.77 16.87
CA ASN A 92 -1.09 6.14 17.68
C ASN A 92 -1.99 4.95 18.09
N LEU A 93 -1.78 3.77 17.51
CA LEU A 93 -2.51 2.56 17.89
C LEU A 93 -1.99 1.96 19.20
N TRP A 94 -0.74 2.24 19.55
CA TRP A 94 -0.05 1.63 20.66
C TRP A 94 -0.32 2.36 21.97
N PRO A 95 -0.27 1.63 23.12
CA PRO A 95 -0.31 2.28 24.43
C PRO A 95 0.96 3.12 24.66
N ALA A 96 0.88 4.04 25.60
CA ALA A 96 2.00 4.93 25.93
C ALA A 96 3.17 4.17 26.60
N GLU A 97 2.91 3.05 27.28
CA GLU A 97 3.89 2.25 27.99
C GLU A 97 3.59 0.74 27.79
N GLY A 98 4.60 -0.09 27.99
CA GLY A 98 4.49 -1.54 27.87
C GLY A 98 5.68 -2.16 27.14
N SER A 99 5.52 -3.40 26.75
CA SER A 99 6.52 -4.16 26.00
C SER A 99 5.93 -4.74 24.71
N VAL A 100 6.71 -4.70 23.62
CA VAL A 100 6.31 -5.15 22.28
C VAL A 100 7.35 -6.11 21.72
N ASN A 101 6.91 -7.26 21.25
CA ASN A 101 7.69 -8.11 20.36
C ASN A 101 7.43 -7.74 18.90
N ASP A 102 8.48 -7.29 18.19
CA ASP A 102 8.45 -7.09 16.74
C ASP A 102 8.84 -8.41 16.07
N LEU A 103 7.82 -9.16 15.68
CA LEU A 103 7.94 -10.52 15.15
C LEU A 103 8.18 -10.44 13.62
N CYS A 104 9.19 -11.16 13.14
CA CYS A 104 9.71 -11.02 11.77
C CYS A 104 10.20 -9.59 11.49
N CYS A 105 11.02 -9.05 12.42
CA CYS A 105 11.35 -7.64 12.46
C CYS A 105 12.17 -7.14 11.26
N GLY A 106 12.84 -8.02 10.52
CA GLY A 106 13.62 -7.66 9.34
C GLY A 106 14.64 -6.55 9.62
N MET A 107 14.56 -5.45 8.85
CA MET A 107 15.40 -4.25 9.08
C MET A 107 14.80 -3.27 10.13
N GLY A 108 13.63 -3.56 10.69
CA GLY A 108 12.97 -2.74 11.69
C GLY A 108 11.98 -1.71 11.16
N GLY A 109 11.41 -1.92 9.98
CA GLY A 109 10.54 -0.96 9.33
C GLY A 109 9.37 -0.47 10.19
N ASP A 110 8.76 -1.34 10.99
CA ASP A 110 7.68 -1.00 11.92
C ASP A 110 8.23 -0.47 13.26
N SER A 111 9.28 -1.07 13.80
CA SER A 111 9.95 -0.62 15.03
C SER A 111 10.50 0.80 14.96
N LEU A 112 10.83 1.30 13.75
CA LEU A 112 11.27 2.68 13.55
C LEU A 112 10.26 3.69 14.11
N PHE A 113 8.98 3.37 14.06
CA PHE A 113 7.87 4.27 14.41
C PHE A 113 7.18 3.91 15.73
N LEU A 114 7.51 2.82 16.38
CA LEU A 114 6.96 2.49 17.70
C LEU A 114 7.27 3.60 18.71
N PRO A 115 6.35 3.92 19.64
CA PRO A 115 6.58 4.89 20.71
C PRO A 115 7.87 4.61 21.49
N GLN A 116 8.61 5.67 21.85
CA GLN A 116 9.93 5.53 22.50
C GLN A 116 9.87 4.91 23.90
N ASN A 117 8.72 5.02 24.59
CA ASN A 117 8.53 4.46 25.95
C ASN A 117 8.21 2.97 25.94
N LEU A 118 7.99 2.36 24.78
CA LEU A 118 7.80 0.93 24.68
C LEU A 118 9.15 0.20 24.74
N LYS A 119 9.20 -0.88 25.50
CA LYS A 119 10.33 -1.82 25.49
C LYS A 119 10.16 -2.75 24.31
N VAL A 120 11.03 -2.62 23.32
CA VAL A 120 10.89 -3.37 22.05
C VAL A 120 11.93 -4.48 21.98
N THR A 121 11.48 -5.69 21.63
CA THR A 121 12.36 -6.82 21.28
C THR A 121 12.11 -7.21 19.83
N GLY A 122 13.10 -7.04 18.96
CA GLY A 122 13.08 -7.52 17.58
C GLY A 122 13.40 -9.00 17.51
N ILE A 123 12.56 -9.78 16.84
CA ILE A 123 12.68 -11.21 16.69
C ILE A 123 12.67 -11.58 15.22
N ASP A 124 13.69 -12.31 14.79
CA ASP A 124 13.80 -12.83 13.44
C ASP A 124 14.56 -14.17 13.45
N LEU A 125 14.39 -14.99 12.43
CA LEU A 125 15.17 -16.22 12.23
C LEU A 125 16.55 -15.94 11.63
N ASP A 126 16.73 -14.78 11.00
CA ASP A 126 17.91 -14.40 10.25
C ASP A 126 18.77 -13.42 11.08
N GLU A 127 19.95 -13.89 11.52
CA GLU A 127 20.88 -13.06 12.29
C GLU A 127 21.41 -11.86 11.50
N ASP A 128 21.52 -11.94 10.16
CA ASP A 128 21.90 -10.80 9.33
C ASP A 128 20.80 -9.71 9.35
N ARG A 129 19.53 -10.11 9.37
CA ARG A 129 18.39 -9.20 9.57
C ARG A 129 18.44 -8.53 10.94
N LEU A 130 18.73 -9.30 11.98
CA LEU A 130 18.89 -8.78 13.34
C LEU A 130 20.08 -7.83 13.46
N ALA A 131 21.18 -8.06 12.73
CA ALA A 131 22.30 -7.14 12.68
C ALA A 131 21.90 -5.80 12.04
N MET A 132 21.17 -5.81 10.92
CA MET A 132 20.59 -4.60 10.32
C MET A 132 19.65 -3.88 11.29
N TYR A 133 18.75 -4.64 11.92
CA TYR A 133 17.78 -4.12 12.90
C TYR A 133 18.51 -3.37 14.04
N ARG A 134 19.48 -4.00 14.68
CA ARG A 134 20.26 -3.39 15.78
C ARG A 134 20.93 -2.09 15.35
N TYR A 135 21.61 -2.12 14.19
CA TYR A 135 22.25 -0.93 13.64
C TYR A 135 21.24 0.19 13.40
N ASN A 136 20.12 -0.10 12.75
CA ASN A 136 19.11 0.88 12.41
C ASN A 136 18.46 1.50 13.66
N MET A 137 18.14 0.68 14.66
CA MET A 137 17.60 1.18 15.93
C MET A 137 18.60 2.06 16.66
N GLN A 138 19.87 1.66 16.75
CA GLN A 138 20.94 2.45 17.36
C GLN A 138 21.18 3.77 16.61
N ALA A 139 21.18 3.76 15.28
CA ALA A 139 21.35 4.97 14.45
C ALA A 139 20.23 6.00 14.68
N LEU A 140 19.07 5.55 15.15
CA LEU A 140 17.92 6.39 15.50
C LEU A 140 17.80 6.68 17.01
N GLY A 141 18.77 6.30 17.80
CA GLY A 141 18.79 6.52 19.24
C GLY A 141 17.75 5.68 20.00
N LYS A 142 17.27 4.57 19.41
CA LYS A 142 16.33 3.65 20.05
C LYS A 142 17.09 2.53 20.75
N SER A 143 16.70 2.24 21.99
CA SER A 143 17.21 1.07 22.74
C SER A 143 16.27 -0.10 22.52
N VAL A 144 16.78 -1.20 21.98
CA VAL A 144 16.02 -2.42 21.71
C VAL A 144 16.81 -3.66 22.14
N SER A 145 16.08 -4.74 22.39
CA SER A 145 16.64 -6.09 22.50
C SER A 145 16.41 -6.85 21.20
N THR A 146 17.20 -7.91 20.97
CA THR A 146 16.99 -8.81 19.82
C THR A 146 17.08 -10.26 20.23
N LEU A 147 16.35 -11.13 19.54
CA LEU A 147 16.35 -12.56 19.75
C LEU A 147 16.29 -13.28 18.40
N CYS A 148 17.29 -14.10 18.11
CA CYS A 148 17.28 -14.99 16.94
C CYS A 148 16.50 -16.26 17.29
N ALA A 149 15.23 -16.33 16.88
CA ALA A 149 14.34 -17.43 17.23
C ALA A 149 13.13 -17.50 16.30
N ASP A 150 12.46 -18.66 16.29
CA ASP A 150 11.15 -18.81 15.66
C ASP A 150 10.08 -18.07 16.48
N VAL A 151 9.38 -17.16 15.82
CA VAL A 151 8.34 -16.32 16.46
C VAL A 151 7.22 -17.14 17.10
N ARG A 152 6.95 -18.35 16.57
CA ARG A 152 5.94 -19.28 17.12
C ARG A 152 6.38 -19.87 18.47
N GLU A 153 7.67 -20.11 18.63
CA GLU A 153 8.25 -20.61 19.88
C GLU A 153 8.29 -19.50 20.92
N VAL A 154 8.68 -18.29 20.52
CA VAL A 154 8.68 -17.12 21.40
C VAL A 154 7.28 -16.81 21.92
N ALA A 155 6.25 -16.87 21.08
CA ALA A 155 4.88 -16.65 21.49
C ALA A 155 4.43 -17.67 22.56
N ARG A 156 4.70 -18.97 22.36
CA ARG A 156 4.38 -20.01 23.35
C ARG A 156 5.15 -19.81 24.67
N ALA A 157 6.40 -19.38 24.59
CA ALA A 157 7.20 -19.10 25.79
C ALA A 157 6.66 -17.90 26.57
N ASN A 158 6.02 -16.94 25.91
CA ASN A 158 5.40 -15.77 26.52
C ASN A 158 4.31 -16.15 27.55
N ASP A 159 3.57 -17.21 27.25
CA ASP A 159 2.46 -17.72 28.10
C ASP A 159 2.96 -18.49 29.31
N SER A 160 4.06 -19.24 29.16
CA SER A 160 4.61 -20.10 30.18
C SER A 160 5.53 -19.39 31.17
N ALA A 161 5.90 -18.15 30.91
CA ALA A 161 6.73 -17.36 31.81
C ALA A 161 5.94 -16.90 33.03
N SER A 162 6.60 -16.87 34.20
CA SER A 162 6.03 -16.33 35.46
C SER A 162 5.68 -14.83 35.33
N SER A 163 6.20 -14.17 34.28
CA SER A 163 5.81 -12.83 33.81
C SER A 163 5.88 -12.86 32.30
N PRO A 164 4.91 -12.31 31.55
CA PRO A 164 4.94 -12.31 30.09
C PRO A 164 6.19 -11.57 29.60
N ILE A 165 6.82 -12.11 28.54
CA ILE A 165 8.02 -11.55 27.92
C ILE A 165 7.69 -10.20 27.26
N ALA A 166 6.48 -10.10 26.67
CA ALA A 166 5.93 -8.86 26.14
C ALA A 166 4.41 -8.80 26.30
N ASP A 167 3.89 -7.59 26.44
CA ASP A 167 2.45 -7.32 26.51
C ASP A 167 1.79 -7.41 25.14
N PHE A 168 2.49 -6.94 24.11
CA PHE A 168 1.98 -6.77 22.76
C PHE A 168 2.91 -7.37 21.72
N PHE A 169 2.37 -7.56 20.51
CA PHE A 169 3.17 -7.94 19.36
C PHE A 169 2.82 -7.09 18.13
N THR A 170 3.79 -6.92 17.23
CA THR A 170 3.57 -6.59 15.82
C THR A 170 4.20 -7.68 14.97
N ILE A 171 3.58 -8.02 13.84
CA ILE A 171 4.10 -9.03 12.93
C ILE A 171 3.93 -8.58 11.47
N ASP A 172 5.02 -8.62 10.72
CA ASP A 172 5.05 -8.40 9.26
C ASP A 172 5.54 -9.68 8.58
N PRO A 173 4.64 -10.63 8.27
CA PRO A 173 5.02 -11.93 7.72
C PRO A 173 5.72 -11.78 6.37
N ALA A 174 6.83 -12.50 6.18
CA ALA A 174 7.54 -12.52 4.91
C ALA A 174 6.71 -13.26 3.84
N ARG A 175 6.73 -12.77 2.60
CA ARG A 175 6.15 -13.49 1.46
C ARG A 175 7.06 -14.65 1.08
N ARG A 176 6.52 -15.87 0.99
CA ARG A 176 7.25 -17.02 0.45
C ARG A 176 7.32 -16.94 -1.07
N ALA A 177 8.53 -17.02 -1.63
CA ALA A 177 8.73 -17.42 -3.02
C ALA A 177 8.70 -18.95 -3.08
N ILE A 178 7.57 -19.56 -3.41
CA ILE A 178 7.49 -20.99 -3.65
C ILE A 178 7.82 -21.23 -5.13
N GLU A 179 8.89 -21.98 -5.39
CA GLU A 179 9.23 -22.39 -6.76
C GLU A 179 8.07 -23.19 -7.37
N GLY A 180 7.54 -22.68 -8.49
CA GLY A 180 6.47 -23.36 -9.25
C GLY A 180 5.04 -22.95 -8.89
N GLU A 181 4.80 -22.21 -7.83
CA GLU A 181 3.49 -21.62 -7.51
C GLU A 181 3.38 -20.17 -7.98
N ASN A 182 2.14 -19.73 -8.19
CA ASN A 182 1.86 -18.36 -8.58
C ASN A 182 2.43 -17.41 -7.50
N GLN A 183 3.53 -16.71 -7.80
CA GLN A 183 4.12 -15.67 -6.91
C GLN A 183 3.13 -14.58 -6.47
N ARG A 184 1.89 -14.66 -6.95
CA ARG A 184 0.80 -13.71 -6.72
C ARG A 184 -0.18 -14.18 -5.66
N ASP A 185 -0.07 -15.40 -5.10
CA ASP A 185 -0.96 -15.79 -4.02
C ASP A 185 -0.58 -15.02 -2.75
N LEU A 186 -1.46 -14.11 -2.35
CA LEU A 186 -1.30 -13.24 -1.19
C LEU A 186 -1.38 -14.00 0.15
N ARG A 187 -1.79 -15.28 0.11
CA ARG A 187 -1.87 -16.20 1.27
C ARG A 187 -0.51 -16.80 1.62
N ASN A 188 0.44 -16.79 0.66
CA ASN A 188 1.77 -17.35 0.86
C ASN A 188 2.62 -16.46 1.77
N LEU A 189 2.24 -16.41 3.04
CA LEU A 189 2.91 -15.69 4.11
C LEU A 189 3.62 -16.64 5.06
N THR A 190 4.69 -16.19 5.70
CA THR A 190 5.38 -16.91 6.77
C THR A 190 5.71 -15.94 7.91
N PRO A 191 5.13 -16.12 9.10
CA PRO A 191 4.01 -17.04 9.41
C PRO A 191 2.74 -16.78 8.61
N THR A 192 1.85 -17.78 8.51
CA THR A 192 0.52 -17.61 7.90
C THR A 192 -0.37 -16.74 8.79
N LEU A 193 -1.54 -16.31 8.27
CA LEU A 193 -2.50 -15.58 9.10
C LEU A 193 -3.02 -16.45 10.26
N GLU A 194 -3.29 -17.73 10.02
CA GLU A 194 -3.71 -18.67 11.06
C GLU A 194 -2.65 -18.78 12.16
N GLU A 195 -1.36 -18.86 11.79
CA GLU A 195 -0.27 -18.86 12.76
C GLU A 195 -0.19 -17.52 13.53
N ALA A 196 -0.43 -16.39 12.87
CA ALA A 196 -0.49 -15.08 13.53
C ALA A 196 -1.68 -14.98 14.50
N VAL A 197 -2.81 -15.61 14.19
CA VAL A 197 -3.97 -15.73 15.08
C VAL A 197 -3.63 -16.58 16.32
N GLU A 198 -2.94 -17.72 16.14
CA GLU A 198 -2.47 -18.53 17.29
C GLU A 198 -1.48 -17.74 18.15
N ILE A 199 -0.53 -17.05 17.52
CA ILE A 199 0.42 -16.15 18.21
C ILE A 199 -0.33 -15.10 19.04
N SER A 200 -1.39 -14.50 18.50
CA SER A 200 -2.13 -13.42 19.17
C SER A 200 -2.73 -13.82 20.51
N LYS A 201 -3.02 -15.12 20.71
CA LYS A 201 -3.59 -15.65 21.96
C LYS A 201 -2.64 -15.56 23.15
N HIS A 202 -1.35 -15.40 22.90
CA HIS A 202 -0.30 -15.32 23.92
C HIS A 202 0.05 -13.88 24.34
N TYR A 203 -0.70 -12.88 23.84
CA TYR A 203 -0.46 -11.45 24.10
C TYR A 203 -1.77 -10.76 24.50
N LYS A 204 -1.65 -9.62 25.18
CA LYS A 204 -2.82 -8.77 25.48
C LYS A 204 -3.47 -8.21 24.23
N GLY A 205 -2.69 -8.01 23.19
CA GLY A 205 -3.12 -7.52 21.89
C GLY A 205 -1.94 -7.39 20.92
N GLY A 206 -2.25 -7.12 19.69
CA GLY A 206 -1.20 -6.96 18.66
C GLY A 206 -1.73 -6.57 17.32
N MET A 207 -0.83 -6.52 16.35
CA MET A 207 -1.10 -6.11 14.99
C MET A 207 -0.40 -7.03 14.00
N ALA A 208 -1.13 -7.52 12.99
CA ALA A 208 -0.53 -8.15 11.82
C ALA A 208 -0.66 -7.22 10.61
N LYS A 209 0.43 -7.08 9.86
CA LYS A 209 0.47 -6.38 8.57
C LYS A 209 0.29 -7.39 7.44
N LEU A 210 -0.69 -7.15 6.58
CA LEU A 210 -1.01 -7.99 5.44
C LEU A 210 -0.97 -7.16 4.14
N PRO A 211 -0.79 -7.80 2.98
CA PRO A 211 -0.96 -7.11 1.71
C PRO A 211 -2.40 -6.62 1.55
N PRO A 212 -2.64 -5.43 0.95
CA PRO A 212 -3.99 -4.85 0.85
C PRO A 212 -5.01 -5.69 0.05
N GLY A 213 -4.55 -6.65 -0.74
CA GLY A 213 -5.40 -7.57 -1.49
C GLY A 213 -5.63 -8.91 -0.77
N TYR A 214 -5.24 -9.05 0.51
CA TYR A 214 -5.49 -10.27 1.26
C TYR A 214 -7.00 -10.49 1.42
N PRO A 215 -7.53 -11.73 1.24
CA PRO A 215 -8.95 -12.00 1.30
C PRO A 215 -9.55 -11.64 2.67
N PRO A 216 -10.49 -10.69 2.77
CA PRO A 216 -11.06 -10.30 4.06
C PRO A 216 -11.87 -11.41 4.73
N ALA A 217 -12.44 -12.33 3.94
CA ALA A 217 -13.19 -13.48 4.46
C ALA A 217 -12.34 -14.43 5.32
N GLU A 218 -11.02 -14.46 5.12
CA GLU A 218 -10.10 -15.32 5.87
C GLU A 218 -9.64 -14.68 7.19
N ILE A 219 -9.90 -13.39 7.41
CA ILE A 219 -9.56 -12.70 8.64
C ILE A 219 -10.57 -13.11 9.74
N PRO A 220 -10.13 -13.53 10.94
CA PRO A 220 -11.02 -14.01 11.99
C PRO A 220 -11.94 -12.94 12.59
N ASP A 221 -13.03 -13.38 13.21
CA ASP A 221 -13.90 -12.51 14.00
C ASP A 221 -13.19 -12.02 15.27
N GLY A 222 -13.71 -10.97 15.90
CA GLY A 222 -13.10 -10.35 17.06
C GLY A 222 -11.89 -9.47 16.74
N THR A 223 -11.54 -9.29 15.46
CA THR A 223 -10.47 -8.41 14.99
C THR A 223 -11.00 -7.09 14.46
N GLU A 224 -10.15 -6.07 14.44
CA GLU A 224 -10.41 -4.81 13.73
C GLU A 224 -9.55 -4.77 12.47
N ILE A 225 -10.16 -4.49 11.32
CA ILE A 225 -9.52 -4.49 10.00
C ILE A 225 -9.35 -3.06 9.53
N ILE A 226 -8.12 -2.66 9.14
CA ILE A 226 -7.84 -1.29 8.70
C ILE A 226 -7.09 -1.31 7.37
N TYR A 227 -7.70 -0.77 6.33
CA TYR A 227 -7.06 -0.47 5.06
C TYR A 227 -6.52 0.95 5.10
N ILE A 228 -5.21 1.13 4.93
CA ILE A 228 -4.55 2.42 5.08
C ILE A 228 -3.66 2.76 3.88
N GLY A 229 -3.69 4.02 3.50
CA GLY A 229 -2.89 4.55 2.40
C GLY A 229 -3.00 6.06 2.24
N GLY A 230 -2.52 6.57 1.11
CA GLY A 230 -2.69 7.95 0.69
C GLY A 230 -3.93 8.13 -0.19
N HIS A 231 -3.99 9.28 -0.87
CA HIS A 231 -5.09 9.57 -1.80
C HIS A 231 -5.14 8.64 -3.02
N SER A 232 -3.99 8.15 -3.48
CA SER A 232 -3.84 7.41 -4.74
C SER A 232 -3.44 5.95 -4.56
N ASP A 233 -3.28 5.50 -3.34
CA ASP A 233 -2.84 4.14 -3.03
C ASP A 233 -3.55 3.56 -1.78
N CYS A 234 -3.49 2.23 -1.67
CA CYS A 234 -3.76 1.48 -0.44
C CYS A 234 -2.50 0.66 -0.19
N ARG A 235 -1.76 1.00 0.84
CA ARG A 235 -0.42 0.46 1.07
C ARG A 235 -0.38 -0.72 2.00
N GLU A 236 -1.18 -0.69 3.04
CA GLU A 236 -1.21 -1.75 4.06
C GLU A 236 -2.64 -2.12 4.43
N LEU A 237 -2.81 -3.39 4.76
CA LEU A 237 -3.94 -3.93 5.48
C LEU A 237 -3.45 -4.33 6.87
N LEU A 238 -4.06 -3.77 7.90
CA LEU A 238 -3.74 -4.07 9.30
C LEU A 238 -4.87 -4.89 9.91
N VAL A 239 -4.50 -5.94 10.62
CA VAL A 239 -5.42 -6.73 11.45
C VAL A 239 -5.02 -6.53 12.91
N LEU A 240 -5.90 -5.92 13.69
CA LEU A 240 -5.66 -5.67 15.11
C LEU A 240 -6.33 -6.73 15.97
N PHE A 241 -5.62 -7.18 17.00
CA PHE A 241 -6.03 -8.24 17.90
C PHE A 241 -6.13 -7.74 19.35
N GLY A 242 -7.00 -8.38 20.12
CA GLY A 242 -7.13 -8.18 21.57
C GLY A 242 -7.33 -6.70 21.93
N SER A 243 -6.58 -6.18 22.88
CA SER A 243 -6.76 -4.82 23.40
C SER A 243 -6.35 -3.71 22.42
N LEU A 244 -5.68 -4.02 21.31
CA LEU A 244 -5.43 -3.05 20.22
C LEU A 244 -6.64 -2.91 19.29
N ALA A 245 -7.48 -3.93 19.15
CA ALA A 245 -8.75 -3.86 18.42
C ALA A 245 -9.77 -3.04 19.24
N LYS A 246 -9.78 -1.73 19.06
CA LYS A 246 -10.71 -0.83 19.79
C LYS A 246 -12.16 -1.00 19.34
N ASN A 247 -12.35 -1.37 18.08
CA ASN A 247 -13.64 -1.61 17.46
C ASN A 247 -13.63 -2.99 16.80
N PRO A 248 -13.69 -4.09 17.58
CA PRO A 248 -13.68 -5.43 17.02
C PRO A 248 -14.86 -5.62 16.06
N ASP A 249 -14.68 -6.51 15.09
CA ASP A 249 -15.65 -6.78 14.02
C ASP A 249 -16.03 -5.55 13.20
N THR A 250 -15.07 -4.65 12.97
CA THR A 250 -15.21 -3.51 12.06
C THR A 250 -14.17 -3.52 10.97
N VAL A 251 -14.53 -2.92 9.83
CA VAL A 251 -13.64 -2.59 8.73
C VAL A 251 -13.53 -1.08 8.64
N ARG A 252 -12.30 -0.58 8.56
CA ARG A 252 -11.99 0.83 8.42
C ARG A 252 -11.17 1.10 7.16
N ALA A 253 -11.42 2.22 6.50
CA ALA A 253 -10.59 2.76 5.43
C ALA A 253 -10.04 4.10 5.87
N VAL A 254 -8.72 4.27 5.85
CA VAL A 254 -8.02 5.44 6.38
C VAL A 254 -7.14 6.05 5.31
N ILE A 255 -7.33 7.34 5.04
CA ILE A 255 -6.44 8.14 4.20
C ILE A 255 -5.59 9.03 5.11
N VAL A 256 -4.27 8.96 4.94
CA VAL A 256 -3.32 9.78 5.69
C VAL A 256 -2.59 10.78 4.78
N ASP A 257 -2.19 11.91 5.38
CA ASP A 257 -1.28 12.87 4.75
C ASP A 257 0.18 12.42 4.90
N LYS A 258 1.12 13.18 4.31
CA LYS A 258 2.56 12.93 4.39
C LYS A 258 3.15 12.99 5.80
N SER A 259 2.42 13.57 6.76
CA SER A 259 2.81 13.65 8.17
C SER A 259 2.24 12.51 9.01
N GLY A 260 1.37 11.68 8.43
CA GLY A 260 0.69 10.58 9.13
C GLY A 260 -0.58 11.02 9.87
N ASN A 261 -1.12 12.21 9.59
CA ASN A 261 -2.41 12.60 10.14
C ASN A 261 -3.54 12.00 9.31
N THR A 262 -4.62 11.56 9.97
CA THR A 262 -5.84 11.13 9.29
C THR A 262 -6.48 12.31 8.56
N VAL A 263 -6.59 12.21 7.24
CA VAL A 263 -7.29 13.18 6.38
C VAL A 263 -8.75 12.81 6.25
N ALA A 264 -9.03 11.52 6.12
CA ALA A 264 -10.39 10.99 6.09
C ALA A 264 -10.42 9.53 6.56
N GLU A 265 -11.56 9.15 7.08
CA GLU A 265 -11.80 7.82 7.59
C GLU A 265 -13.26 7.42 7.39
N TRP A 266 -13.47 6.14 7.05
CA TRP A 266 -14.76 5.48 6.95
C TRP A 266 -14.70 4.17 7.71
N SER A 267 -15.82 3.78 8.29
CA SER A 267 -15.93 2.50 9.01
C SER A 267 -17.32 1.90 8.89
N ARG A 268 -17.40 0.59 8.97
CA ARG A 268 -18.66 -0.15 9.15
C ARG A 268 -18.43 -1.39 10.00
N ALA A 269 -19.51 -1.91 10.57
CA ALA A 269 -19.51 -3.27 11.12
C ALA A 269 -19.23 -4.27 9.98
N ARG A 270 -18.49 -5.31 10.29
CA ARG A 270 -18.14 -6.37 9.36
C ARG A 270 -19.37 -7.20 9.02
N ASP A 271 -19.55 -7.49 7.75
CA ASP A 271 -20.63 -8.33 7.25
C ASP A 271 -20.05 -9.44 6.38
N ARG A 272 -19.89 -10.63 6.96
CA ARG A 272 -19.31 -11.79 6.27
C ARG A 272 -20.13 -12.28 5.08
N SER A 273 -21.40 -11.97 5.01
CA SER A 273 -22.22 -12.37 3.87
C SER A 273 -21.80 -11.67 2.56
N THR A 274 -21.10 -10.53 2.67
CA THR A 274 -20.61 -9.77 1.53
C THR A 274 -19.14 -10.06 1.20
N GLU A 275 -18.36 -10.61 2.13
CA GLU A 275 -16.91 -10.81 1.99
C GLU A 275 -16.55 -11.96 1.03
N THR A 276 -17.38 -13.01 0.94
CA THR A 276 -17.09 -14.21 0.12
C THR A 276 -17.35 -14.02 -1.38
N LEU A 277 -18.03 -12.96 -1.78
CA LEU A 277 -18.45 -12.72 -3.18
C LEU A 277 -17.51 -11.76 -3.92
N ASP A 278 -16.76 -10.95 -3.19
CA ASP A 278 -15.93 -9.89 -3.74
C ASP A 278 -14.48 -10.32 -4.06
N ASP A 279 -13.98 -11.42 -3.46
CA ASP A 279 -12.63 -11.93 -3.71
C ASP A 279 -12.41 -12.28 -5.18
N ASP A 280 -13.39 -12.91 -5.83
CA ASP A 280 -13.37 -13.23 -7.27
C ASP A 280 -13.37 -11.96 -8.15
N LEU A 281 -14.03 -10.89 -7.70
CA LEU A 281 -14.12 -9.61 -8.41
C LEU A 281 -12.82 -8.83 -8.28
N GLN A 282 -12.23 -8.84 -7.09
CA GLN A 282 -10.99 -8.14 -6.78
C GLN A 282 -9.81 -8.76 -7.56
N GLU A 283 -9.72 -10.08 -7.63
CA GLU A 283 -8.70 -10.80 -8.41
C GLU A 283 -8.81 -10.49 -9.91
N LYS A 284 -10.01 -10.28 -10.42
CA LYS A 284 -10.26 -9.89 -11.83
C LYS A 284 -9.94 -8.42 -12.11
N LEU A 285 -10.19 -7.53 -11.15
CA LEU A 285 -9.82 -6.11 -11.26
C LEU A 285 -8.29 -5.95 -11.27
N ASP A 286 -7.57 -6.71 -10.45
CA ASP A 286 -6.11 -6.70 -10.39
C ASP A 286 -5.45 -7.30 -11.64
N ARG A 287 -6.06 -8.29 -12.28
CA ARG A 287 -5.53 -8.93 -13.50
C ARG A 287 -5.76 -8.12 -14.76
N ASN A 288 -6.59 -7.08 -14.73
CA ASN A 288 -7.01 -6.35 -15.93
C ASN A 288 -7.57 -7.28 -17.02
N ASP A 289 -8.11 -8.46 -16.61
CA ASP A 289 -8.59 -9.48 -17.52
C ASP A 289 -9.95 -9.10 -18.12
N SER A 290 -10.01 -9.13 -19.45
CA SER A 290 -11.25 -8.94 -20.18
C SER A 290 -12.20 -10.09 -19.84
N LEU A 291 -13.37 -9.77 -19.34
CA LEU A 291 -14.51 -10.67 -19.27
C LEU A 291 -15.05 -10.92 -20.68
N GLU A 292 -14.30 -11.66 -21.50
CA GLU A 292 -14.82 -12.15 -22.78
C GLU A 292 -15.33 -13.58 -22.62
N GLY A 293 -16.64 -13.74 -22.80
CA GLY A 293 -17.30 -14.99 -23.21
C GLY A 293 -17.62 -15.97 -22.11
N LYS A 294 -18.78 -15.88 -21.58
CA LYS A 294 -19.86 -16.89 -21.42
C LYS A 294 -20.75 -16.48 -20.26
N ASP A 295 -22.04 -16.46 -20.57
CA ASP A 295 -23.21 -16.50 -19.70
C ASP A 295 -22.89 -16.86 -18.24
N ARG A 296 -22.53 -15.85 -17.44
CA ARG A 296 -22.45 -15.93 -16.00
C ARG A 296 -23.36 -14.86 -15.45
N THR A 297 -24.54 -15.30 -15.05
CA THR A 297 -25.39 -14.59 -14.13
C THR A 297 -24.58 -14.33 -12.86
N TYR A 298 -23.87 -13.20 -12.80
CA TYR A 298 -23.33 -12.67 -11.56
C TYR A 298 -24.52 -12.27 -10.71
N ARG A 299 -24.88 -13.11 -9.77
CA ARG A 299 -25.73 -12.68 -8.66
C ARG A 299 -24.85 -11.76 -7.82
N THR A 300 -24.95 -10.47 -8.08
CA THR A 300 -24.56 -9.45 -7.10
C THR A 300 -25.32 -9.77 -5.82
N ALA A 301 -24.57 -10.07 -4.75
CA ALA A 301 -25.22 -10.15 -3.44
C ALA A 301 -25.76 -8.75 -3.15
N THR A 302 -27.07 -8.65 -3.16
CA THR A 302 -27.79 -7.45 -2.81
C THR A 302 -27.71 -7.25 -1.30
N SER A 303 -26.58 -6.68 -0.85
CA SER A 303 -26.60 -6.00 0.44
C SER A 303 -27.38 -4.70 0.25
N LYS A 304 -28.15 -4.27 1.23
CA LYS A 304 -28.89 -2.98 1.20
C LYS A 304 -28.00 -1.74 1.00
N SER A 305 -26.69 -1.93 0.82
CA SER A 305 -25.64 -0.90 0.66
C SER A 305 -25.02 -0.86 -0.73
N ASP A 306 -25.46 -1.71 -1.69
CA ASP A 306 -24.88 -1.70 -3.03
C ASP A 306 -25.40 -0.53 -3.85
N LEU A 307 -24.48 0.10 -4.58
CA LEU A 307 -24.86 1.14 -5.52
C LEU A 307 -25.66 0.51 -6.67
N PRO A 308 -26.84 1.07 -7.02
CA PRO A 308 -27.58 0.62 -8.19
C PRO A 308 -26.79 0.90 -9.47
N LEU A 309 -27.10 0.22 -10.55
CA LEU A 309 -26.64 0.59 -11.88
C LEU A 309 -27.46 1.77 -12.42
N GLY A 310 -26.80 2.70 -13.09
CA GLY A 310 -27.45 3.87 -13.66
C GLY A 310 -26.69 4.46 -14.83
N GLU A 311 -27.28 5.46 -15.48
CA GLU A 311 -26.72 6.14 -16.65
C GLU A 311 -25.55 7.07 -16.26
N ILE A 312 -24.78 7.50 -17.28
CA ILE A 312 -23.74 8.50 -17.08
C ILE A 312 -24.42 9.78 -16.61
N SER A 313 -23.99 10.27 -15.45
CA SER A 313 -24.49 11.49 -14.82
C SER A 313 -23.51 12.66 -15.00
N PRO A 314 -23.87 13.89 -14.62
CA PRO A 314 -23.01 15.07 -14.76
C PRO A 314 -21.63 14.91 -14.12
N PHE A 315 -21.50 14.07 -13.08
CA PHE A 315 -20.24 13.76 -12.43
C PHE A 315 -19.96 12.27 -12.49
N ILE A 316 -18.66 11.95 -12.72
CA ILE A 316 -18.10 10.61 -12.57
C ILE A 316 -16.97 10.69 -11.55
N SER A 317 -16.88 9.74 -10.64
CA SER A 317 -15.89 9.76 -9.57
C SER A 317 -15.17 8.43 -9.45
N GLU A 318 -13.85 8.50 -9.20
CA GLU A 318 -13.02 7.36 -8.84
C GLU A 318 -12.89 7.30 -7.32
N PRO A 319 -13.35 6.24 -6.66
CA PRO A 319 -13.09 6.06 -5.22
C PRO A 319 -11.60 5.92 -4.94
N ALA A 320 -11.17 6.40 -3.79
CA ALA A 320 -9.79 6.17 -3.32
C ALA A 320 -9.52 4.67 -3.16
N PRO A 321 -8.30 4.19 -3.43
CA PRO A 321 -7.97 2.77 -3.34
C PRO A 321 -8.28 2.12 -1.98
N VAL A 322 -8.14 2.84 -0.87
CA VAL A 322 -8.52 2.34 0.46
C VAL A 322 -10.03 2.03 0.56
N LEU A 323 -10.87 2.84 -0.08
CA LEU A 323 -12.32 2.63 -0.12
C LEU A 323 -12.70 1.44 -1.01
N ILE A 324 -11.97 1.23 -2.11
CA ILE A 324 -12.17 0.07 -3.00
C ILE A 324 -11.78 -1.21 -2.26
N ARG A 325 -10.57 -1.24 -1.68
CA ARG A 325 -10.03 -2.42 -0.99
C ARG A 325 -10.82 -2.81 0.27
N SER A 326 -11.37 -1.84 0.98
CA SER A 326 -12.20 -2.06 2.16
C SER A 326 -13.68 -2.35 1.82
N HIS A 327 -14.06 -2.30 0.55
CA HIS A 327 -15.47 -2.39 0.09
C HIS A 327 -16.39 -1.35 0.76
N LEU A 328 -15.84 -0.19 1.15
CA LEU A 328 -16.59 0.90 1.78
C LEU A 328 -17.04 1.98 0.80
N PHE A 329 -16.62 1.94 -0.48
CA PHE A 329 -16.90 3.03 -1.42
C PHE A 329 -18.39 3.20 -1.72
N ASN A 330 -19.18 2.11 -1.73
CA ASN A 330 -20.62 2.18 -1.94
C ASN A 330 -21.30 3.00 -0.84
N ALA A 331 -21.05 2.63 0.42
CA ALA A 331 -21.61 3.32 1.58
C ALA A 331 -21.10 4.78 1.65
N ALA A 332 -19.81 5.01 1.36
CA ALA A 332 -19.23 6.35 1.34
C ALA A 332 -19.86 7.23 0.25
N ALA A 333 -20.12 6.68 -0.94
CA ALA A 333 -20.74 7.41 -2.03
C ALA A 333 -22.21 7.78 -1.71
N LEU A 334 -23.00 6.81 -1.20
CA LEU A 334 -24.40 7.04 -0.82
C LEU A 334 -24.54 8.05 0.33
N ALA A 335 -23.60 8.06 1.26
CA ALA A 335 -23.58 9.07 2.34
C ALA A 335 -23.32 10.49 1.81
N CYS A 336 -22.57 10.62 0.71
CA CYS A 336 -22.29 11.92 0.07
C CYS A 336 -23.36 12.34 -0.95
N ALA A 337 -23.90 11.38 -1.70
CA ALA A 337 -24.90 11.63 -2.74
C ALA A 337 -25.89 10.45 -2.77
N PRO A 338 -27.15 10.64 -2.27
CA PRO A 338 -28.15 9.57 -2.24
C PRO A 338 -28.52 8.99 -3.61
N ASN A 339 -28.23 9.71 -4.70
CA ASN A 339 -28.43 9.28 -6.09
C ASN A 339 -27.18 8.70 -6.74
N ALA A 340 -26.10 8.45 -5.96
CA ALA A 340 -24.91 7.81 -6.47
C ALA A 340 -25.21 6.39 -6.99
N HIS A 341 -24.58 6.03 -8.11
CA HIS A 341 -24.76 4.73 -8.75
C HIS A 341 -23.54 4.34 -9.58
N LEU A 342 -23.42 3.05 -9.91
CA LEU A 342 -22.37 2.56 -10.80
C LEU A 342 -22.82 2.67 -12.26
N ILE A 343 -21.88 2.95 -13.16
CA ILE A 343 -22.14 2.94 -14.62
C ILE A 343 -22.00 1.55 -15.24
N SER A 344 -21.34 0.63 -14.53
CA SER A 344 -21.16 -0.77 -14.96
C SER A 344 -20.84 -1.66 -13.76
N GLU A 345 -21.28 -2.91 -13.82
CA GLU A 345 -20.86 -3.93 -12.86
C GLU A 345 -19.33 -4.16 -12.92
N GLY A 346 -18.73 -4.41 -11.77
CA GLY A 346 -17.31 -4.72 -11.64
C GLY A 346 -16.34 -3.57 -11.97
N ILE A 347 -16.87 -2.34 -12.17
CA ILE A 347 -16.05 -1.16 -12.43
C ILE A 347 -16.40 -0.08 -11.40
N ALA A 348 -15.44 0.25 -10.54
CA ALA A 348 -15.60 1.26 -9.50
C ALA A 348 -15.51 2.68 -10.06
N TYR A 349 -16.42 3.03 -10.98
CA TYR A 349 -16.74 4.39 -11.37
C TYR A 349 -18.14 4.73 -10.87
N VAL A 350 -18.21 5.72 -9.99
CA VAL A 350 -19.46 6.18 -9.37
C VAL A 350 -19.93 7.42 -10.11
N ALA A 351 -21.16 7.35 -10.66
CA ALA A 351 -21.84 8.49 -11.24
C ALA A 351 -22.81 9.12 -10.23
N SER A 352 -23.00 10.45 -10.31
CA SER A 352 -23.88 11.21 -9.42
C SER A 352 -24.30 12.53 -10.06
N SER A 353 -25.41 13.11 -9.58
CA SER A 353 -25.84 14.46 -9.99
C SER A 353 -25.04 15.56 -9.31
N GLU A 354 -24.47 15.29 -8.14
CA GLU A 354 -23.63 16.19 -7.36
C GLU A 354 -22.19 15.66 -7.28
N PRO A 355 -21.16 16.54 -7.19
CA PRO A 355 -19.78 16.10 -7.11
C PRO A 355 -19.51 15.37 -5.78
N LEU A 356 -18.90 14.18 -5.83
CA LEU A 356 -18.46 13.49 -4.63
C LEU A 356 -17.17 14.13 -4.10
N PRO A 357 -17.04 14.33 -2.76
CA PRO A 357 -15.96 15.13 -2.20
C PRO A 357 -14.62 14.37 -2.11
N ALA A 358 -13.52 15.11 -2.27
CA ALA A 358 -12.21 14.67 -1.82
C ALA A 358 -12.17 14.63 -0.27
N PRO A 359 -11.31 13.77 0.32
CA PRO A 359 -10.31 12.93 -0.33
C PRO A 359 -10.79 11.53 -0.73
N GLY A 360 -12.03 11.15 -0.39
CA GLY A 360 -12.55 9.80 -0.69
C GLY A 360 -12.75 9.54 -2.17
N PHE A 361 -12.96 10.60 -2.96
CA PHE A 361 -13.26 10.49 -4.38
C PHE A 361 -12.47 11.50 -5.21
N ALA A 362 -11.90 11.04 -6.32
CA ALA A 362 -11.44 11.93 -7.37
C ALA A 362 -12.62 12.18 -8.32
N CYS A 363 -13.19 13.39 -8.28
CA CYS A 363 -14.39 13.75 -9.01
C CYS A 363 -14.08 14.48 -10.31
N TYR A 364 -14.85 14.14 -11.36
CA TYR A 364 -14.72 14.70 -12.70
C TYR A 364 -16.11 15.11 -13.22
N GLU A 365 -16.20 16.32 -13.75
CA GLU A 365 -17.38 16.82 -14.46
C GLU A 365 -17.39 16.27 -15.89
N VAL A 366 -18.45 15.57 -16.26
CA VAL A 366 -18.60 14.95 -17.56
C VAL A 366 -18.95 16.04 -18.60
N LEU A 367 -18.13 16.17 -19.63
CA LEU A 367 -18.35 17.10 -20.73
C LEU A 367 -19.16 16.46 -21.87
N ALA A 368 -18.81 15.21 -22.18
CA ALA A 368 -19.47 14.42 -23.23
C ALA A 368 -19.11 12.94 -23.12
N HIS A 369 -19.86 12.09 -23.78
CA HIS A 369 -19.52 10.67 -23.95
C HIS A 369 -19.89 10.17 -25.34
N ALA A 370 -19.22 9.11 -25.81
CA ALA A 370 -19.45 8.48 -27.10
C ALA A 370 -18.98 7.03 -27.08
N GLU A 371 -19.37 6.24 -28.07
CA GLU A 371 -18.77 4.93 -28.31
C GLU A 371 -17.24 5.03 -28.55
N ILE A 372 -16.49 3.95 -28.24
CA ILE A 372 -15.03 3.91 -28.49
C ILE A 372 -14.79 3.66 -30.00
N ALA A 373 -15.18 4.63 -30.84
CA ALA A 373 -14.84 4.69 -32.24
C ALA A 373 -13.97 5.92 -32.52
N THR A 374 -12.87 5.75 -33.26
CA THR A 374 -11.89 6.84 -33.50
C THR A 374 -12.53 8.10 -34.01
N GLY A 375 -13.52 7.96 -34.93
CA GLY A 375 -14.24 9.10 -35.52
C GLY A 375 -15.07 9.85 -34.47
N ALA A 376 -15.86 9.15 -33.69
CA ALA A 376 -16.70 9.70 -32.62
C ALA A 376 -15.86 10.41 -31.55
N VAL A 377 -14.81 9.77 -31.08
CA VAL A 377 -13.92 10.37 -30.06
C VAL A 377 -13.21 11.61 -30.62
N ARG A 378 -12.72 11.59 -31.85
CA ARG A 378 -12.11 12.79 -32.47
C ARG A 378 -13.11 13.94 -32.64
N ALA A 379 -14.36 13.65 -33.01
CA ALA A 379 -15.42 14.66 -33.09
C ALA A 379 -15.65 15.32 -31.72
N MET A 380 -15.81 14.52 -30.68
CA MET A 380 -15.97 14.97 -29.31
C MET A 380 -14.79 15.82 -28.81
N LEU A 381 -13.52 15.40 -29.07
CA LEU A 381 -12.33 16.17 -28.72
C LEU A 381 -12.27 17.51 -29.44
N LYS A 382 -12.67 17.55 -30.72
CA LYS A 382 -12.71 18.76 -31.52
C LYS A 382 -13.78 19.74 -31.03
N GLU A 383 -14.98 19.26 -30.75
CA GLU A 383 -16.11 20.05 -30.24
C GLU A 383 -15.74 20.79 -28.94
N HIS A 384 -15.05 20.10 -28.02
CA HIS A 384 -14.60 20.67 -26.74
C HIS A 384 -13.22 21.36 -26.82
N ASN A 385 -12.64 21.51 -28.04
CA ASN A 385 -11.36 22.16 -28.27
C ASN A 385 -10.21 21.52 -27.45
N ILE A 386 -10.17 20.17 -27.33
CA ILE A 386 -9.19 19.43 -26.55
C ILE A 386 -7.92 19.16 -27.39
N GLY A 387 -6.76 19.56 -26.83
CA GLY A 387 -5.43 19.35 -27.43
C GLY A 387 -4.50 18.49 -26.58
N LYS A 388 -4.79 18.33 -25.30
CA LYS A 388 -4.05 17.46 -24.39
C LYS A 388 -5.02 16.55 -23.63
N ILE A 389 -4.78 15.25 -23.68
CA ILE A 389 -5.60 14.26 -22.96
C ILE A 389 -4.74 13.43 -22.01
N THR A 390 -5.30 13.10 -20.86
CA THR A 390 -4.84 12.01 -20.01
C THR A 390 -5.83 10.87 -20.19
N LEU A 391 -5.36 9.74 -20.72
CA LEU A 391 -6.22 8.58 -20.97
C LEU A 391 -6.23 7.68 -19.74
N LYS A 392 -7.42 7.36 -19.24
CA LYS A 392 -7.66 6.41 -18.15
C LYS A 392 -8.41 5.20 -18.70
N LEU A 393 -7.90 4.00 -18.41
CA LEU A 393 -8.44 2.72 -18.89
C LEU A 393 -8.94 1.90 -17.72
N ARG A 394 -10.20 1.45 -17.80
CA ARG A 394 -10.76 0.50 -16.86
C ARG A 394 -11.82 -0.37 -17.55
N GLY A 395 -11.60 -1.68 -17.57
CA GLY A 395 -12.47 -2.62 -18.32
C GLY A 395 -12.27 -2.59 -19.85
N VAL A 396 -11.22 -1.92 -20.35
CA VAL A 396 -10.84 -1.87 -21.75
C VAL A 396 -9.33 -2.07 -21.87
N LYS A 397 -8.90 -3.00 -22.73
CA LYS A 397 -7.47 -3.28 -22.99
C LYS A 397 -7.04 -2.58 -24.28
N LEU A 398 -6.10 -1.65 -24.18
CA LEU A 398 -5.40 -1.04 -25.31
C LEU A 398 -4.12 -0.33 -24.79
N ASP A 399 -3.22 -0.01 -25.72
CA ASP A 399 -2.02 0.77 -25.42
C ASP A 399 -2.39 2.27 -25.38
N PRO A 400 -2.26 2.94 -24.20
CA PRO A 400 -2.62 4.34 -24.06
C PRO A 400 -1.86 5.28 -24.98
N ASP A 401 -0.55 5.06 -25.15
CA ASP A 401 0.30 5.94 -25.97
C ASP A 401 0.00 5.81 -27.47
N ALA A 402 -0.24 4.58 -27.92
CA ALA A 402 -0.66 4.32 -29.29
C ALA A 402 -2.03 4.95 -29.58
N GLU A 403 -2.96 4.88 -28.60
CA GLU A 403 -4.29 5.47 -28.74
C GLU A 403 -4.24 7.01 -28.79
N ILE A 404 -3.48 7.65 -27.91
CA ILE A 404 -3.30 9.10 -27.93
C ILE A 404 -2.71 9.57 -29.28
N LYS A 405 -1.70 8.84 -29.78
CA LYS A 405 -1.12 9.10 -31.11
C LYS A 405 -2.15 8.93 -32.22
N ARG A 406 -3.03 7.92 -32.11
CA ARG A 406 -4.10 7.66 -33.09
C ARG A 406 -5.15 8.78 -33.09
N LEU A 407 -5.55 9.27 -31.90
CA LEU A 407 -6.57 10.31 -31.75
C LEU A 407 -6.11 11.67 -32.27
N LYS A 408 -4.84 12.03 -32.14
CA LYS A 408 -4.21 13.28 -32.60
C LYS A 408 -5.01 14.54 -32.17
N PRO A 409 -5.21 14.76 -30.86
CA PRO A 409 -5.94 15.92 -30.36
C PRO A 409 -5.23 17.22 -30.78
N LYS A 410 -6.00 18.27 -31.16
CA LYS A 410 -5.44 19.50 -31.75
C LYS A 410 -5.98 20.80 -31.13
N GLY A 411 -6.71 20.69 -30.00
CA GLY A 411 -7.29 21.86 -29.33
C GLY A 411 -6.31 22.59 -28.41
N LYS A 412 -6.83 23.54 -27.64
CA LYS A 412 -6.07 24.32 -26.64
C LYS A 412 -6.28 23.84 -25.21
N ASN A 413 -7.38 23.14 -24.95
CA ASN A 413 -7.76 22.69 -23.62
C ASN A 413 -7.16 21.34 -23.31
N SER A 414 -7.11 21.01 -22.01
CA SER A 414 -6.77 19.66 -21.50
C SER A 414 -7.98 19.01 -20.87
N ALA A 415 -8.08 17.68 -20.98
CA ALA A 415 -9.15 16.89 -20.37
C ALA A 415 -8.67 15.49 -20.01
N ILE A 416 -9.48 14.81 -19.19
CA ILE A 416 -9.37 13.38 -18.94
C ILE A 416 -10.30 12.65 -19.90
N LEU A 417 -9.79 11.61 -20.53
CA LEU A 417 -10.57 10.72 -21.39
C LEU A 417 -10.61 9.34 -20.73
N PHE A 418 -11.78 8.94 -20.29
CA PHE A 418 -11.98 7.59 -19.77
C PHE A 418 -12.41 6.67 -20.89
N TYR A 419 -11.71 5.53 -21.03
CA TYR A 419 -12.20 4.40 -21.80
C TYR A 419 -12.63 3.33 -20.82
N THR A 420 -13.90 3.06 -20.78
CA THR A 420 -14.51 2.17 -19.78
C THR A 420 -15.70 1.39 -20.38
N ARG A 421 -16.54 0.86 -19.51
CA ARG A 421 -17.83 0.26 -19.87
C ARG A 421 -18.96 0.99 -19.16
N ALA A 422 -20.08 1.12 -19.85
CA ALA A 422 -21.36 1.49 -19.26
C ALA A 422 -22.40 0.49 -19.75
N TYR A 423 -23.17 -0.11 -18.86
CA TYR A 423 -24.10 -1.21 -19.18
C TYR A 423 -23.47 -2.36 -19.99
N GLY A 424 -22.20 -2.68 -19.72
CA GLY A 424 -21.47 -3.70 -20.46
C GLY A 424 -20.85 -3.25 -21.79
N GLU A 425 -21.32 -2.14 -22.37
CA GLU A 425 -20.81 -1.59 -23.62
C GLU A 425 -19.56 -0.74 -23.41
N LYS A 426 -18.64 -0.76 -24.40
CA LYS A 426 -17.42 0.06 -24.37
C LYS A 426 -17.75 1.53 -24.66
N ILE A 427 -17.35 2.44 -23.79
CA ILE A 427 -17.67 3.86 -23.89
C ILE A 427 -16.46 4.75 -23.61
N ALA A 428 -16.38 5.87 -24.31
CA ALA A 428 -15.46 6.97 -24.07
C ALA A 428 -16.19 8.09 -23.32
N ILE A 429 -15.67 8.54 -22.19
CA ILE A 429 -16.20 9.66 -21.42
C ILE A 429 -15.13 10.74 -21.36
N LEU A 430 -15.45 11.93 -21.87
CA LEU A 430 -14.62 13.12 -21.77
C LEU A 430 -15.02 13.92 -20.54
N ALA A 431 -14.07 14.24 -19.70
CA ALA A 431 -14.36 14.92 -18.44
C ALA A 431 -13.24 15.86 -18.00
N GLN A 432 -13.56 16.79 -17.12
CA GLN A 432 -12.60 17.66 -16.44
C GLN A 432 -12.56 17.36 -14.95
N ARG A 433 -11.34 17.40 -14.36
CA ARG A 433 -11.18 17.20 -12.93
C ARG A 433 -11.82 18.37 -12.16
N LYS A 434 -12.65 18.05 -11.17
CA LYS A 434 -13.34 19.04 -10.33
C LYS A 434 -12.53 19.35 -9.07
N PHE A 435 -11.94 18.30 -8.46
CA PHE A 435 -11.11 18.42 -7.26
C PHE A 435 -9.86 17.56 -7.40
#